data_8e011657a539715140dfda00d6eec2c2
#
_entry.id   8e011657a539715140dfda00d6eec2c2
#
_cell.length_a   1.000
_cell.length_b   1.000
_cell.length_c   1.000
_cell.angle_alpha   90.00
_cell.angle_beta   90.00
_cell.angle_gamma   90.00
#
_symmetry.space_group_name_H-M   'P 1'
#
loop_
_entity.id
_entity.type
_entity.pdbx_description
1 polymer ?
#
loop_
_entity_poly.entity_id
_entity_poly.type
_entity_poly.pdbx_seq_one_letter_code
_entity_poly.pdbx_strand_id
1 'polypeptide(L)'
;MTIKDSNYKDLKKLDVGSWFGDEWKKERIPVLREVMDLIPNRKQIYIEVKTGTEIIHQLLKDIYQYKEKINEISIISFYPKVIKEIKSIEPKLTANLLINFEGPKLIHEDEMVNVMHEVNADGIGAQNHKSFDQNFYNTINKETKKVHVWTVNSKKEAKKYHELGVDSITTNCPGNIKEYLSKSF
;
A
#
# COMPACT_ATOMS: atom_id res chain seq x y z
N MET A 1 13.65 -17.95 11.30
CA MET A 1 12.50 -17.52 12.13
C MET A 1 11.57 -16.76 11.20
N THR A 2 10.29 -17.12 11.15
CA THR A 2 9.27 -16.38 10.40
C THR A 2 8.39 -15.60 11.37
N ILE A 3 7.84 -14.47 10.98
CA ILE A 3 6.94 -13.67 11.84
C ILE A 3 5.72 -14.51 12.23
N LYS A 4 5.17 -15.28 11.27
CA LYS A 4 3.99 -16.13 11.48
C LYS A 4 4.18 -17.15 12.61
N ASP A 5 5.37 -17.71 12.74
CA ASP A 5 5.65 -18.80 13.70
C ASP A 5 6.37 -18.29 14.96
N SER A 6 6.37 -16.97 15.20
CA SER A 6 7.11 -16.35 16.28
C SER A 6 6.20 -15.67 17.28
N ASN A 7 6.61 -15.70 18.54
CA ASN A 7 5.93 -14.95 19.59
C ASN A 7 6.34 -13.46 19.53
N TYR A 8 5.39 -12.55 19.68
CA TYR A 8 5.69 -11.12 19.67
C TYR A 8 6.76 -10.71 20.70
N LYS A 9 6.74 -11.35 21.88
CA LYS A 9 7.79 -11.11 22.91
C LYS A 9 9.21 -11.36 22.42
N ASP A 10 9.39 -12.30 21.48
CA ASP A 10 10.68 -12.62 20.89
C ASP A 10 10.98 -11.71 19.69
N LEU A 11 10.00 -11.42 18.88
CA LEU A 11 10.12 -10.44 17.78
C LEU A 11 10.52 -9.06 18.30
N LYS A 12 9.96 -8.62 19.41
CA LYS A 12 10.26 -7.30 20.02
C LYS A 12 11.72 -7.17 20.53
N LYS A 13 12.44 -8.29 20.69
CA LYS A 13 13.87 -8.26 21.06
C LYS A 13 14.80 -8.04 19.87
N LEU A 14 14.30 -8.26 18.65
CA LEU A 14 15.10 -8.15 17.44
C LEU A 14 15.46 -6.69 17.16
N ASP A 15 16.73 -6.48 16.80
CA ASP A 15 17.18 -5.21 16.28
C ASP A 15 16.78 -5.09 14.82
N VAL A 16 16.02 -4.06 14.51
CA VAL A 16 15.55 -3.79 13.14
C VAL A 16 16.10 -2.48 12.57
N GLY A 17 16.98 -1.82 13.30
CA GLY A 17 17.52 -0.52 12.91
C GLY A 17 19.02 -0.47 12.65
N SER A 18 19.84 -1.30 13.30
CA SER A 18 21.33 -1.23 13.20
C SER A 18 21.85 -1.39 11.77
N TRP A 19 21.13 -2.09 10.90
CA TRP A 19 21.50 -2.24 9.49
C TRP A 19 21.40 -0.92 8.70
N PHE A 20 20.61 0.03 9.21
CA PHE A 20 20.41 1.34 8.57
C PHE A 20 21.39 2.40 9.08
N GLY A 21 21.82 2.29 10.36
CA GLY A 21 22.79 3.17 10.97
C GLY A 21 22.87 2.96 12.49
N ASP A 22 23.99 3.39 13.09
CA ASP A 22 24.24 3.21 14.53
C ASP A 22 23.22 3.93 15.41
N GLU A 23 22.69 5.05 14.95
CA GLU A 23 21.66 5.82 15.63
C GLU A 23 20.33 5.05 15.76
N TRP A 24 20.10 4.03 14.92
CA TRP A 24 18.88 3.22 14.87
C TRP A 24 18.97 1.89 15.64
N LYS A 25 20.05 1.63 16.38
CA LYS A 25 20.28 0.37 17.13
C LYS A 25 19.19 0.00 18.12
N LYS A 26 18.38 0.97 18.56
CA LYS A 26 17.30 0.74 19.53
C LYS A 26 15.94 0.46 18.90
N GLU A 27 15.85 0.55 17.58
CA GLU A 27 14.59 0.33 16.89
C GLU A 27 14.14 -1.13 16.99
N ARG A 28 12.86 -1.31 17.21
CA ARG A 28 12.20 -2.60 17.39
C ARG A 28 10.99 -2.71 16.47
N ILE A 29 10.55 -3.94 16.22
CA ILE A 29 9.33 -4.19 15.42
C ILE A 29 8.15 -3.61 16.19
N PRO A 30 7.45 -2.58 15.63
CA PRO A 30 6.28 -2.02 16.27
C PRO A 30 5.05 -2.90 16.08
N VAL A 31 4.06 -2.81 16.96
CA VAL A 31 2.70 -3.27 16.69
C VAL A 31 1.93 -2.19 15.95
N LEU A 32 0.87 -2.59 15.23
CA LEU A 32 0.08 -1.65 14.42
C LEU A 32 -0.37 -0.42 15.23
N ARG A 33 -0.80 -0.59 16.45
CA ARG A 33 -1.25 0.49 17.33
C ARG A 33 -0.19 1.56 17.59
N GLU A 34 1.05 1.13 17.86
CA GLU A 34 2.18 2.04 18.06
C GLU A 34 2.44 2.91 16.81
N VAL A 35 2.18 2.36 15.61
CA VAL A 35 2.26 3.10 14.34
C VAL A 35 1.09 4.04 14.17
N MET A 36 -0.14 3.57 14.45
CA MET A 36 -1.37 4.36 14.32
C MET A 36 -1.38 5.61 15.21
N ASP A 37 -0.80 5.51 16.42
CA ASP A 37 -0.68 6.62 17.37
C ASP A 37 0.25 7.74 16.86
N LEU A 38 1.15 7.44 15.93
CA LEU A 38 2.10 8.39 15.35
C LEU A 38 1.58 9.10 14.11
N ILE A 39 0.43 8.70 13.56
CA ILE A 39 -0.08 9.27 12.30
C ILE A 39 -0.57 10.70 12.54
N PRO A 40 0.03 11.71 11.89
CA PRO A 40 -0.45 13.09 12.00
C PRO A 40 -1.84 13.24 11.41
N ASN A 41 -2.63 14.14 11.96
CA ASN A 41 -3.96 14.45 11.44
C ASN A 41 -3.91 14.81 9.94
N ARG A 42 -4.90 14.34 9.19
CA ARG A 42 -5.03 14.55 7.73
C ARG A 42 -3.89 13.92 6.90
N LYS A 43 -3.21 12.93 7.46
CA LYS A 43 -2.25 12.09 6.72
C LYS A 43 -2.83 10.70 6.55
N GLN A 44 -2.60 10.12 5.37
CA GLN A 44 -3.04 8.75 5.07
C GLN A 44 -1.97 7.75 5.49
N ILE A 45 -2.43 6.57 5.91
CA ILE A 45 -1.59 5.39 6.12
C ILE A 45 -2.02 4.29 5.17
N TYR A 46 -1.04 3.62 4.57
CA TYR A 46 -1.22 2.37 3.86
C TYR A 46 -0.77 1.21 4.73
N ILE A 47 -1.67 0.26 4.98
CA ILE A 47 -1.40 -0.96 5.74
C ILE A 47 -1.39 -2.13 4.76
N GLU A 48 -0.21 -2.70 4.52
CA GLU A 48 -0.07 -3.85 3.63
C GLU A 48 -0.30 -5.17 4.38
N VAL A 49 -1.31 -5.93 3.94
CA VAL A 49 -1.57 -7.29 4.43
C VAL A 49 -0.80 -8.27 3.55
N LYS A 50 0.26 -8.88 4.10
CA LYS A 50 1.14 -9.85 3.44
C LYS A 50 0.82 -11.32 3.76
N THR A 51 -0.23 -11.55 4.54
CA THR A 51 -0.74 -12.87 4.92
C THR A 51 -2.10 -13.11 4.28
N GLY A 52 -2.71 -14.26 4.56
CA GLY A 52 -4.08 -14.54 4.12
C GLY A 52 -5.15 -13.81 4.93
N THR A 53 -6.38 -14.31 4.83
CA THR A 53 -7.55 -13.70 5.47
C THR A 53 -7.61 -13.93 6.99
N GLU A 54 -6.79 -14.82 7.51
CA GLU A 54 -6.75 -15.19 8.92
C GLU A 54 -6.50 -14.04 9.90
N ILE A 55 -5.85 -12.94 9.42
CA ILE A 55 -5.55 -11.78 10.26
C ILE A 55 -6.66 -10.71 10.26
N ILE A 56 -7.61 -10.79 9.33
CA ILE A 56 -8.53 -9.66 9.03
C ILE A 56 -9.36 -9.27 10.25
N HIS A 57 -9.93 -10.22 10.97
CA HIS A 57 -10.72 -9.91 12.16
C HIS A 57 -9.93 -9.16 13.23
N GLN A 58 -8.67 -9.56 13.46
CA GLN A 58 -7.82 -8.86 14.43
C GLN A 58 -7.40 -7.50 13.90
N LEU A 59 -7.06 -7.38 12.63
CA LEU A 59 -6.72 -6.12 11.97
C LEU A 59 -7.87 -5.11 12.07
N LEU A 60 -9.09 -5.51 11.75
CA LEU A 60 -10.27 -4.64 11.83
C LEU A 60 -10.57 -4.24 13.28
N LYS A 61 -10.41 -5.17 14.24
CA LYS A 61 -10.55 -4.86 15.67
C LYS A 61 -9.57 -3.77 16.13
N ASP A 62 -8.34 -3.81 15.64
CA ASP A 62 -7.33 -2.79 15.94
C ASP A 62 -7.65 -1.46 15.24
N ILE A 63 -8.08 -1.49 13.98
CA ILE A 63 -8.49 -0.31 13.21
C ILE A 63 -9.70 0.38 13.83
N TYR A 64 -10.69 -0.35 14.35
CA TYR A 64 -11.88 0.23 14.97
C TYR A 64 -11.60 1.04 16.24
N GLN A 65 -10.42 0.90 16.84
CA GLN A 65 -9.99 1.80 17.92
C GLN A 65 -9.68 3.21 17.40
N TYR A 66 -9.52 3.37 16.08
CA TYR A 66 -9.23 4.63 15.35
C TYR A 66 -10.33 4.94 14.31
N LYS A 67 -11.58 4.59 14.63
CA LYS A 67 -12.72 4.74 13.70
C LYS A 67 -12.92 6.16 13.17
N GLU A 68 -12.53 7.17 13.93
CA GLU A 68 -12.54 8.57 13.51
C GLU A 68 -11.53 8.88 12.40
N LYS A 69 -10.52 8.04 12.25
CA LYS A 69 -9.49 8.13 11.20
C LYS A 69 -9.71 7.13 10.07
N ILE A 70 -10.86 6.45 9.99
CA ILE A 70 -11.07 5.36 9.01
C ILE A 70 -10.85 5.81 7.57
N ASN A 71 -11.15 7.07 7.24
CA ASN A 71 -10.93 7.66 5.93
C ASN A 71 -9.45 7.98 5.63
N GLU A 72 -8.60 7.94 6.67
CA GLU A 72 -7.15 8.13 6.56
C GLU A 72 -6.41 6.79 6.42
N ILE A 73 -7.13 5.67 6.52
CA ILE A 73 -6.58 4.31 6.45
C ILE A 73 -6.90 3.68 5.10
N SER A 74 -5.89 3.12 4.47
CA SER A 74 -6.03 2.33 3.24
C SER A 74 -5.35 0.98 3.43
N ILE A 75 -6.10 -0.10 3.18
CA ILE A 75 -5.52 -1.45 3.17
C ILE A 75 -5.03 -1.75 1.75
N ILE A 76 -3.88 -2.37 1.67
CA ILE A 76 -3.34 -2.85 0.39
C ILE A 76 -2.92 -4.31 0.52
N SER A 77 -3.12 -5.11 -0.52
CA SER A 77 -2.69 -6.51 -0.53
C SER A 77 -2.56 -7.05 -1.95
N PHE A 78 -1.61 -7.97 -2.14
CA PHE A 78 -1.50 -8.81 -3.34
C PHE A 78 -2.52 -9.94 -3.39
N TYR A 79 -3.23 -10.19 -2.29
CA TYR A 79 -4.20 -11.28 -2.17
C TYR A 79 -5.62 -10.77 -2.42
N PRO A 80 -6.26 -11.08 -3.58
CA PRO A 80 -7.63 -10.65 -3.87
C PRO A 80 -8.63 -11.05 -2.80
N LYS A 81 -8.47 -12.24 -2.20
CA LYS A 81 -9.34 -12.73 -1.11
C LYS A 81 -9.30 -11.82 0.12
N VAL A 82 -8.15 -11.22 0.44
CA VAL A 82 -7.99 -10.26 1.55
C VAL A 82 -8.82 -9.01 1.27
N ILE A 83 -8.71 -8.45 0.07
CA ILE A 83 -9.49 -7.27 -0.34
C ILE A 83 -10.99 -7.58 -0.28
N LYS A 84 -11.41 -8.71 -0.88
CA LYS A 84 -12.80 -9.14 -0.89
C LYS A 84 -13.39 -9.26 0.51
N GLU A 85 -12.68 -9.89 1.43
CA GLU A 85 -13.14 -10.09 2.81
C GLU A 85 -13.22 -8.77 3.58
N ILE A 86 -12.21 -7.90 3.47
CA ILE A 86 -12.24 -6.57 4.07
C ILE A 86 -13.44 -5.78 3.56
N LYS A 87 -13.67 -5.73 2.25
CA LYS A 87 -14.78 -5.00 1.64
C LYS A 87 -16.15 -5.60 2.01
N SER A 88 -16.22 -6.89 2.32
CA SER A 88 -17.45 -7.54 2.78
C SER A 88 -17.80 -7.16 4.23
N ILE A 89 -16.80 -6.99 5.10
CA ILE A 89 -16.99 -6.69 6.53
C ILE A 89 -17.11 -5.18 6.77
N GLU A 90 -16.20 -4.39 6.17
CA GLU A 90 -16.15 -2.93 6.32
C GLU A 90 -16.09 -2.24 4.94
N PRO A 91 -17.21 -2.06 4.27
CA PRO A 91 -17.28 -1.45 2.93
C PRO A 91 -16.73 -0.02 2.86
N LYS A 92 -16.70 0.71 3.98
CA LYS A 92 -16.20 2.10 4.04
C LYS A 92 -14.69 2.18 4.08
N LEU A 93 -14.01 1.12 4.53
CA LEU A 93 -12.56 1.09 4.58
C LEU A 93 -11.99 0.98 3.17
N THR A 94 -11.11 1.91 2.81
CA THR A 94 -10.44 1.86 1.50
C THR A 94 -9.56 0.61 1.42
N ALA A 95 -9.74 -0.20 0.37
CA ALA A 95 -8.97 -1.41 0.14
C ALA A 95 -8.57 -1.52 -1.35
N ASN A 96 -7.25 -1.50 -1.62
CA ASN A 96 -6.71 -1.50 -2.97
C ASN A 96 -5.95 -2.80 -3.24
N LEU A 97 -6.13 -3.34 -4.45
CA LEU A 97 -5.40 -4.51 -4.91
C LEU A 97 -3.98 -4.11 -5.36
N LEU A 98 -2.96 -4.80 -4.84
CA LEU A 98 -1.60 -4.65 -5.32
C LEU A 98 -1.36 -5.55 -6.52
N ILE A 99 -0.65 -5.01 -7.50
CA ILE A 99 -0.26 -5.71 -8.71
C ILE A 99 1.22 -5.49 -9.02
N ASN A 100 1.86 -6.54 -9.50
CA ASN A 100 3.19 -6.45 -10.11
C ASN A 100 3.12 -6.93 -11.56
N PHE A 101 4.12 -6.53 -12.33
CA PHE A 101 4.26 -6.92 -13.73
C PHE A 101 5.33 -8.02 -13.91
N GLU A 102 5.85 -8.55 -12.79
CA GLU A 102 6.84 -9.61 -12.78
C GLU A 102 6.14 -10.95 -12.57
N GLY A 103 6.14 -11.78 -13.59
CA GLY A 103 5.53 -13.11 -13.51
C GLY A 103 5.53 -13.79 -14.89
N PRO A 104 5.34 -15.12 -14.92
CA PRO A 104 5.33 -15.88 -16.17
C PRO A 104 4.12 -15.57 -17.06
N LYS A 105 3.09 -14.91 -16.50
CA LYS A 105 1.91 -14.46 -17.22
C LYS A 105 1.73 -12.97 -16.99
N LEU A 106 1.90 -12.17 -18.04
CA LEU A 106 1.42 -10.78 -18.03
C LEU A 106 -0.10 -10.82 -17.85
N ILE A 107 -0.59 -10.24 -16.77
CA ILE A 107 -2.00 -10.06 -16.54
C ILE A 107 -2.46 -8.95 -17.48
N HIS A 108 -3.37 -9.24 -18.39
CA HIS A 108 -4.00 -8.22 -19.23
C HIS A 108 -4.86 -7.28 -18.36
N GLU A 109 -4.92 -6.01 -18.78
CA GLU A 109 -5.68 -4.98 -18.07
C GLU A 109 -7.14 -5.40 -17.79
N ASP A 110 -7.78 -6.06 -18.77
CA ASP A 110 -9.16 -6.54 -18.63
C ASP A 110 -9.31 -7.64 -17.56
N GLU A 111 -8.35 -8.57 -17.48
CA GLU A 111 -8.33 -9.59 -16.42
C GLU A 111 -8.21 -8.92 -15.04
N MET A 112 -7.40 -7.88 -14.95
CA MET A 112 -7.20 -7.12 -13.73
C MET A 112 -8.46 -6.35 -13.31
N VAL A 113 -9.11 -5.69 -14.25
CA VAL A 113 -10.38 -5.01 -14.05
C VAL A 113 -11.44 -6.01 -13.54
N ASN A 114 -11.52 -7.19 -14.15
CA ASN A 114 -12.45 -8.24 -13.69
C ASN A 114 -12.17 -8.66 -12.24
N VAL A 115 -10.90 -8.85 -11.88
CA VAL A 115 -10.53 -9.18 -10.49
C VAL A 115 -10.89 -8.04 -9.53
N MET A 116 -10.62 -6.78 -9.92
CA MET A 116 -10.98 -5.62 -9.10
C MET A 116 -12.48 -5.57 -8.81
N HIS A 117 -13.32 -5.79 -9.82
CA HIS A 117 -14.79 -5.86 -9.67
C HIS A 117 -15.20 -7.03 -8.78
N GLU A 118 -14.64 -8.22 -9.01
CA GLU A 118 -14.95 -9.42 -8.24
C GLU A 118 -14.68 -9.23 -6.73
N VAL A 119 -13.63 -8.50 -6.37
CA VAL A 119 -13.25 -8.26 -4.97
C VAL A 119 -13.76 -6.92 -4.43
N ASN A 120 -14.46 -6.13 -5.24
CA ASN A 120 -14.94 -4.79 -4.91
C ASN A 120 -13.82 -3.85 -4.42
N ALA A 121 -12.66 -3.90 -5.08
CA ALA A 121 -11.53 -3.03 -4.75
C ALA A 121 -11.84 -1.55 -5.03
N ASP A 122 -11.40 -0.66 -4.17
CA ASP A 122 -11.56 0.79 -4.36
C ASP A 122 -10.52 1.36 -5.35
N GLY A 123 -9.44 0.63 -5.60
CA GLY A 123 -8.38 1.04 -6.49
C GLY A 123 -7.28 -0.01 -6.60
N ILE A 124 -6.18 0.39 -7.24
CA ILE A 124 -4.97 -0.44 -7.36
C ILE A 124 -3.72 0.25 -6.82
N GLY A 125 -2.74 -0.58 -6.41
CA GLY A 125 -1.36 -0.18 -6.22
C GLY A 125 -0.47 -0.93 -7.21
N ALA A 126 0.00 -0.28 -8.26
CA ALA A 126 0.77 -0.92 -9.31
C ALA A 126 2.27 -0.73 -9.14
N GLN A 127 3.04 -1.76 -9.50
CA GLN A 127 4.49 -1.66 -9.57
C GLN A 127 4.92 -0.61 -10.61
N ASN A 128 5.96 0.17 -10.29
CA ASN A 128 6.66 1.02 -11.25
C ASN A 128 7.33 0.14 -12.31
N HIS A 129 6.73 0.05 -13.49
CA HIS A 129 7.18 -0.80 -14.58
C HIS A 129 6.91 -0.14 -15.94
N LYS A 130 7.65 -0.58 -16.97
CA LYS A 130 7.47 -0.09 -18.36
C LYS A 130 6.06 -0.34 -18.92
N SER A 131 5.44 -1.42 -18.50
CA SER A 131 4.06 -1.78 -18.88
C SER A 131 3.00 -0.89 -18.23
N PHE A 132 3.35 -0.08 -17.24
CA PHE A 132 2.46 0.98 -16.76
C PHE A 132 2.63 2.20 -17.67
N ASP A 133 1.88 2.23 -18.74
CA ASP A 133 1.82 3.32 -19.71
C ASP A 133 0.47 4.04 -19.69
N GLN A 134 0.26 4.93 -20.65
CA GLN A 134 -0.98 5.72 -20.78
C GLN A 134 -2.20 4.81 -21.04
N ASN A 135 -2.05 3.76 -21.83
CA ASN A 135 -3.16 2.85 -22.14
C ASN A 135 -3.59 2.08 -20.91
N PHE A 136 -2.62 1.52 -20.19
CA PHE A 136 -2.86 0.86 -18.91
C PHE A 136 -3.56 1.79 -17.92
N TYR A 137 -3.00 3.01 -17.72
CA TYR A 137 -3.61 3.99 -16.82
C TYR A 137 -5.03 4.32 -17.22
N ASN A 138 -5.29 4.60 -18.50
CA ASN A 138 -6.62 4.95 -18.98
C ASN A 138 -7.65 3.83 -18.78
N THR A 139 -7.25 2.57 -18.99
CA THR A 139 -8.11 1.41 -18.77
C THR A 139 -8.49 1.28 -17.30
N ILE A 140 -7.50 1.32 -16.42
CA ILE A 140 -7.73 1.19 -14.97
C ILE A 140 -8.49 2.40 -14.41
N ASN A 141 -8.13 3.61 -14.80
CA ASN A 141 -8.73 4.84 -14.25
C ASN A 141 -10.21 5.02 -14.59
N LYS A 142 -10.73 4.33 -15.61
CA LYS A 142 -12.17 4.29 -15.90
C LYS A 142 -12.95 3.50 -14.83
N GLU A 143 -12.32 2.51 -14.24
CA GLU A 143 -12.95 1.50 -13.40
C GLU A 143 -12.66 1.68 -11.91
N THR A 144 -11.71 2.54 -11.57
CA THR A 144 -11.28 2.75 -10.18
C THR A 144 -11.22 4.22 -9.81
N LYS A 145 -11.40 4.47 -8.52
CA LYS A 145 -11.30 5.82 -7.95
C LYS A 145 -9.87 6.17 -7.51
N LYS A 146 -8.96 5.20 -7.43
CA LYS A 146 -7.59 5.42 -6.92
C LYS A 146 -6.57 4.57 -7.66
N VAL A 147 -5.55 5.24 -8.17
CA VAL A 147 -4.38 4.62 -8.79
C VAL A 147 -3.13 5.05 -8.04
N HIS A 148 -2.47 4.09 -7.42
CA HIS A 148 -1.23 4.27 -6.68
C HIS A 148 -0.08 3.53 -7.38
N VAL A 149 1.14 4.09 -7.36
CA VAL A 149 2.31 3.46 -7.97
C VAL A 149 3.47 3.32 -6.97
N TRP A 150 4.11 2.16 -6.95
CA TRP A 150 5.23 1.80 -6.09
C TRP A 150 6.31 1.01 -6.85
N THR A 151 7.61 1.09 -6.57
CA THR A 151 8.26 2.14 -5.80
C THR A 151 8.95 3.08 -6.78
N VAL A 152 8.70 4.36 -6.68
CA VAL A 152 9.17 5.38 -7.64
C VAL A 152 10.27 6.21 -6.99
N ASN A 153 11.54 5.94 -7.36
CA ASN A 153 12.69 6.57 -6.71
C ASN A 153 13.40 7.61 -7.60
N SER A 154 13.08 7.68 -8.89
CA SER A 154 13.68 8.65 -9.80
C SER A 154 12.74 9.82 -10.09
N LYS A 155 13.32 11.02 -10.25
CA LYS A 155 12.59 12.23 -10.62
C LYS A 155 11.87 12.08 -11.96
N LYS A 156 12.50 11.41 -12.93
CA LYS A 156 11.93 11.17 -14.26
C LYS A 156 10.66 10.32 -14.18
N GLU A 157 10.69 9.24 -13.41
CA GLU A 157 9.51 8.37 -13.23
C GLU A 157 8.42 9.07 -12.44
N ALA A 158 8.79 9.80 -11.37
CA ALA A 158 7.84 10.60 -10.61
C ALA A 158 7.10 11.61 -11.49
N LYS A 159 7.83 12.31 -12.38
CA LYS A 159 7.23 13.21 -13.36
C LYS A 159 6.29 12.48 -14.31
N LYS A 160 6.71 11.32 -14.87
CA LYS A 160 5.86 10.48 -15.71
C LYS A 160 4.53 10.16 -15.04
N TYR A 161 4.56 9.68 -13.80
CA TYR A 161 3.34 9.27 -13.09
C TYR A 161 2.48 10.47 -12.68
N HIS A 162 3.09 11.59 -12.34
CA HIS A 162 2.35 12.83 -12.09
C HIS A 162 1.61 13.32 -13.36
N GLU A 163 2.29 13.31 -14.52
CA GLU A 163 1.70 13.69 -15.82
C GLU A 163 0.62 12.73 -16.29
N LEU A 164 0.71 11.43 -15.94
CA LEU A 164 -0.35 10.45 -16.15
C LEU A 164 -1.58 10.71 -15.28
N GLY A 165 -1.44 11.41 -14.14
CA GLY A 165 -2.53 11.72 -13.23
C GLY A 165 -2.78 10.66 -12.17
N VAL A 166 -1.76 9.84 -11.79
CA VAL A 166 -1.92 8.91 -10.66
C VAL A 166 -2.13 9.66 -9.35
N ASP A 167 -2.94 9.10 -8.46
CA ASP A 167 -3.34 9.75 -7.21
C ASP A 167 -2.18 9.85 -6.20
N SER A 168 -1.29 8.87 -6.20
CA SER A 168 -0.15 8.84 -5.28
C SER A 168 0.95 7.90 -5.73
N ILE A 169 2.16 8.14 -5.19
CA ILE A 169 3.32 7.27 -5.40
C ILE A 169 3.97 6.92 -4.05
N THR A 170 4.50 5.70 -3.94
CA THR A 170 5.45 5.33 -2.88
C THR A 170 6.88 5.57 -3.36
N THR A 171 7.69 6.19 -2.53
CA THR A 171 9.12 6.44 -2.80
C THR A 171 9.97 6.30 -1.54
N ASN A 172 11.23 5.87 -1.69
CA ASN A 172 12.21 5.84 -0.61
C ASN A 172 12.85 7.23 -0.34
N CYS A 173 12.61 8.22 -1.21
CA CYS A 173 13.19 9.56 -1.11
C CYS A 173 12.11 10.67 -1.23
N PRO A 174 11.13 10.71 -0.29
CA PRO A 174 9.95 11.55 -0.41
C PRO A 174 10.28 13.05 -0.46
N GLY A 175 11.28 13.52 0.30
CA GLY A 175 11.70 14.91 0.28
C GLY A 175 12.17 15.35 -1.11
N ASN A 176 13.07 14.58 -1.72
CA ASN A 176 13.64 14.89 -3.04
C ASN A 176 12.58 14.87 -4.15
N ILE A 177 11.68 13.89 -4.11
CA ILE A 177 10.61 13.77 -5.12
C ILE A 177 9.60 14.89 -4.96
N LYS A 178 9.17 15.19 -3.73
CA LYS A 178 8.22 16.28 -3.45
C LYS A 178 8.78 17.64 -3.90
N GLU A 179 10.03 17.95 -3.55
CA GLU A 179 10.69 19.18 -3.95
C GLU A 179 10.76 19.29 -5.48
N TYR A 180 11.13 18.20 -6.16
CA TYR A 180 11.21 18.21 -7.62
C TYR A 180 9.86 18.46 -8.28
N LEU A 181 8.80 17.75 -7.86
CA LEU A 181 7.47 17.93 -8.43
C LEU A 181 6.92 19.34 -8.17
N SER A 182 7.12 19.90 -6.96
CA SER A 182 6.65 21.25 -6.65
C SER A 182 7.34 22.37 -7.44
N LYS A 183 8.52 22.13 -8.01
CA LYS A 183 9.24 23.08 -8.87
C LYS A 183 8.98 22.88 -10.37
N SER A 184 8.37 21.76 -10.72
CA SER A 184 8.14 21.36 -12.13
C SER A 184 6.76 21.77 -12.65
N PHE A 185 5.88 22.16 -11.74
CA PHE A 185 4.49 22.58 -11.97
C PHE A 185 4.13 23.77 -11.07
#